data_d3bc03138f94d8e4849f89813eede6d5
#
_entry.id   d3bc03138f94d8e4849f89813eede6d5
#
_cell.length_a   1.000
_cell.length_b   1.000
_cell.length_c   1.000
_cell.angle_alpha   90.00
_cell.angle_beta   90.00
_cell.angle_gamma   90.00
#
_symmetry.space_group_name_H-M   'P 1'
#
loop_
_entity.id
_entity.type
_entity.pdbx_description
1 polymer ?
#
loop_
_entity_poly.entity_id
_entity_poly.type
_entity_poly.pdbx_seq_one_letter_code
_entity_poly.pdbx_strand_id
1 'polypeptide(L)'
;MLHITPAAVDPVKVSLPLFIERCPAGFPSPCADYADAELDLNDYCIKKKSSTFFVRAIGNSMNDIGLHSGDLMVVDKAEEAHHGDIVIAEIDGEFTVKRLLLTPRPGLQAMNPNFPTIYPENLQIFGVVMAFVHKTRGGE
;
A
#
# COMPACT_ATOMS: atom_id res chain seq x y z
N MET A 1 1.52 1.47 16.00
CA MET A 1 2.68 0.61 15.73
C MET A 1 2.39 -0.29 14.54
N LEU A 2 3.34 -0.51 13.69
CA LEU A 2 3.20 -1.35 12.50
C LEU A 2 3.98 -2.65 12.66
N HIS A 3 3.41 -3.74 12.13
CA HIS A 3 4.12 -5.03 12.05
C HIS A 3 4.74 -5.15 10.67
N ILE A 4 6.06 -5.40 10.63
CA ILE A 4 6.82 -5.48 9.39
C ILE A 4 7.23 -6.92 9.16
N THR A 5 6.90 -7.45 7.97
CA THR A 5 7.26 -8.81 7.56
C THR A 5 7.95 -8.75 6.20
N PRO A 6 9.15 -9.35 6.06
CA PRO A 6 9.78 -9.41 4.74
C PRO A 6 8.96 -10.21 3.73
N ALA A 7 9.02 -9.81 2.48
CA ALA A 7 8.42 -10.59 1.41
C ALA A 7 9.19 -11.90 1.21
N ALA A 8 8.50 -12.93 0.73
CA ALA A 8 9.13 -14.19 0.42
C ALA A 8 10.20 -14.01 -0.68
N VAL A 9 11.37 -14.63 -0.50
CA VAL A 9 12.47 -14.49 -1.46
C VAL A 9 12.16 -15.24 -2.77
N ASP A 10 11.67 -16.47 -2.67
CA ASP A 10 11.33 -17.32 -3.81
C ASP A 10 9.91 -17.87 -3.67
N PRO A 11 8.89 -17.01 -3.81
CA PRO A 11 7.51 -17.49 -3.72
C PRO A 11 7.15 -18.38 -4.91
N VAL A 12 6.28 -19.33 -4.68
CA VAL A 12 5.67 -20.08 -5.79
C VAL A 12 4.84 -19.12 -6.62
N LYS A 13 5.09 -19.13 -7.93
CA LYS A 13 4.32 -18.28 -8.84
C LYS A 13 2.89 -18.79 -8.96
N VAL A 14 1.94 -17.90 -8.79
CA VAL A 14 0.52 -18.17 -8.94
C VAL A 14 -0.05 -17.19 -9.96
N SER A 15 -0.21 -17.66 -11.20
CA SER A 15 -0.79 -16.85 -12.27
C SER A 15 -2.23 -17.25 -12.48
N LEU A 16 -3.12 -16.27 -12.39
CA LEU A 16 -4.55 -16.47 -12.53
C LEU A 16 -5.08 -15.60 -13.68
N PRO A 17 -6.22 -15.99 -14.27
CA PRO A 17 -6.78 -15.22 -15.39
C PRO A 17 -7.10 -13.78 -14.99
N LEU A 18 -6.68 -12.84 -15.83
CA LEU A 18 -7.04 -11.44 -15.73
C LEU A 18 -8.02 -11.10 -16.85
N PHE A 19 -9.17 -10.56 -16.48
CA PHE A 19 -10.15 -10.07 -17.44
C PHE A 19 -9.77 -8.67 -17.89
N ILE A 20 -9.55 -8.49 -19.18
CA ILE A 20 -9.08 -7.20 -19.72
C ILE A 20 -10.19 -6.18 -19.76
N GLU A 21 -11.40 -6.60 -20.11
CA GLU A 21 -12.53 -5.70 -20.05
C GLU A 21 -12.98 -5.47 -18.62
N ARG A 22 -13.16 -4.20 -18.29
CA ARG A 22 -13.61 -3.82 -16.96
C ARG A 22 -15.05 -4.26 -16.75
N CYS A 23 -15.29 -5.01 -15.67
CA CYS A 23 -16.64 -5.34 -15.25
C CYS A 23 -17.17 -4.23 -14.35
N PRO A 24 -18.20 -3.48 -14.77
CA PRO A 24 -18.79 -2.47 -13.88
C PRO A 24 -19.42 -3.13 -12.66
N ALA A 25 -19.43 -2.43 -11.54
CA ALA A 25 -20.13 -2.88 -10.35
C ALA A 25 -21.60 -3.10 -10.70
N GLY A 26 -22.17 -4.22 -10.29
CA GLY A 26 -23.53 -4.59 -10.65
C GLY A 26 -23.66 -5.41 -11.92
N PHE A 27 -22.58 -5.72 -12.58
CA PHE A 27 -22.60 -6.60 -13.75
C PHE A 27 -22.97 -8.02 -13.33
N PRO A 28 -23.97 -8.65 -13.98
CA PRO A 28 -24.55 -9.90 -13.47
C PRO A 28 -23.68 -11.15 -13.64
N SER A 29 -22.72 -11.15 -14.57
CA SER A 29 -21.83 -12.29 -14.72
C SER A 29 -20.46 -11.87 -15.16
N PRO A 30 -19.41 -12.51 -14.61
CA PRO A 30 -18.06 -12.25 -15.07
C PRO A 30 -17.92 -12.72 -16.53
N CYS A 31 -17.11 -12.00 -17.29
CA CYS A 31 -16.82 -12.33 -18.67
C CYS A 31 -15.73 -13.41 -18.72
N ALA A 32 -16.06 -14.64 -18.31
CA ALA A 32 -15.10 -15.73 -18.23
C ALA A 32 -14.40 -16.03 -19.56
N ASP A 33 -15.07 -15.75 -20.69
CA ASP A 33 -14.56 -15.99 -22.02
C ASP A 33 -13.60 -14.89 -22.51
N TYR A 34 -13.39 -13.83 -21.72
CA TYR A 34 -12.60 -12.67 -22.13
C TYR A 34 -11.29 -12.53 -21.33
N ALA A 35 -10.81 -13.63 -20.75
CA ALA A 35 -9.53 -13.62 -20.07
C ALA A 35 -8.40 -13.63 -21.09
N ASP A 36 -7.80 -12.48 -21.37
CA ASP A 36 -6.72 -12.33 -22.36
C ASP A 36 -5.33 -12.38 -21.74
N ALA A 37 -5.22 -12.40 -20.42
CA ALA A 37 -3.94 -12.35 -19.74
C ALA A 37 -3.99 -13.13 -18.44
N GLU A 38 -2.82 -13.41 -17.92
CA GLU A 38 -2.64 -13.98 -16.59
C GLU A 38 -1.97 -12.96 -15.70
N LEU A 39 -2.30 -12.98 -14.41
CA LEU A 39 -1.74 -12.09 -13.41
C LEU A 39 -1.26 -12.89 -12.21
N ASP A 40 -0.02 -12.64 -11.80
CA ASP A 40 0.52 -13.05 -10.51
C ASP A 40 0.55 -11.79 -9.62
N LEU A 41 -0.13 -11.84 -8.48
CA LEU A 41 -0.20 -10.66 -7.60
C LEU A 41 1.16 -10.26 -7.05
N ASN A 42 2.06 -11.20 -6.85
CA ASN A 42 3.41 -10.85 -6.41
C ASN A 42 4.13 -10.01 -7.47
N ASP A 43 4.05 -10.41 -8.73
CA ASP A 43 4.64 -9.63 -9.82
C ASP A 43 3.97 -8.27 -9.98
N TYR A 44 2.67 -8.22 -9.77
CA TYR A 44 1.89 -6.99 -9.91
C TYR A 44 2.20 -5.97 -8.81
N CYS A 45 2.35 -6.43 -7.58
CA CYS A 45 2.50 -5.56 -6.42
C CYS A 45 3.95 -5.32 -6.02
N ILE A 46 4.87 -6.22 -6.37
CA ILE A 46 6.26 -6.21 -5.91
C ILE A 46 7.19 -5.92 -7.08
N LYS A 47 7.82 -4.77 -7.05
CA LYS A 47 8.80 -4.36 -8.05
C LYS A 47 10.18 -4.97 -7.77
N LYS A 48 10.62 -4.95 -6.51
CA LYS A 48 11.92 -5.48 -6.07
C LYS A 48 11.73 -6.33 -4.82
N LYS A 49 11.95 -7.63 -4.94
CA LYS A 49 11.76 -8.56 -3.82
C LYS A 49 12.70 -8.26 -2.66
N SER A 50 13.95 -7.92 -2.95
CA SER A 50 14.97 -7.74 -1.91
C SER A 50 14.73 -6.52 -1.02
N SER A 51 13.95 -5.56 -1.47
CA SER A 51 13.66 -4.33 -0.72
C SER A 51 12.20 -4.21 -0.31
N THR A 52 11.38 -5.23 -0.56
CA THR A 52 9.95 -5.21 -0.27
C THR A 52 9.65 -5.85 1.08
N PHE A 53 8.82 -5.18 1.85
CA PHE A 53 8.33 -5.64 3.15
C PHE A 53 6.81 -5.53 3.19
N PHE A 54 6.19 -6.40 3.95
CA PHE A 54 4.77 -6.29 4.26
C PHE A 54 4.60 -5.63 5.61
N VAL A 55 3.72 -4.65 5.67
CA VAL A 55 3.46 -3.88 6.90
C VAL A 55 1.96 -3.84 7.13
N ARG A 56 1.55 -4.21 8.34
CA ARG A 56 0.13 -4.19 8.73
C ARG A 56 -0.22 -2.80 9.23
N ALA A 57 -1.25 -2.19 8.65
CA ALA A 57 -1.72 -0.87 9.08
C ALA A 57 -2.49 -0.96 10.39
N ILE A 58 -2.32 0.04 11.24
CA ILE A 58 -3.06 0.19 12.49
C ILE A 58 -3.57 1.62 12.56
N GLY A 59 -4.83 1.78 12.92
CA GLY A 59 -5.46 3.08 13.05
C GLY A 59 -6.26 3.47 11.82
N ASN A 60 -6.82 4.68 11.85
CA ASN A 60 -7.77 5.13 10.83
C ASN A 60 -7.39 6.44 10.17
N SER A 61 -6.13 6.87 10.30
CA SER A 61 -5.68 8.14 9.74
C SER A 61 -5.65 8.19 8.21
N MET A 62 -5.80 7.04 7.55
CA MET A 62 -5.74 6.93 6.10
C MET A 62 -7.04 6.39 5.48
N ASN A 63 -8.15 6.48 6.20
CA ASN A 63 -9.43 5.92 5.76
C ASN A 63 -9.92 6.49 4.43
N ASP A 64 -9.63 7.75 4.13
CA ASP A 64 -10.15 8.41 2.92
C ASP A 64 -9.58 7.84 1.62
N ILE A 65 -8.45 7.13 1.67
CA ILE A 65 -7.94 6.41 0.50
C ILE A 65 -8.32 4.93 0.52
N GLY A 66 -9.15 4.52 1.47
CA GLY A 66 -9.57 3.13 1.59
C GLY A 66 -8.61 2.24 2.38
N LEU A 67 -7.56 2.82 2.96
CA LEU A 67 -6.61 2.08 3.79
C LEU A 67 -7.10 2.08 5.24
N HIS A 68 -7.48 0.90 5.71
CA HIS A 68 -8.07 0.73 7.03
C HIS A 68 -7.17 -0.08 7.94
N SER A 69 -7.45 0.02 9.24
CA SER A 69 -6.75 -0.77 10.24
C SER A 69 -6.87 -2.27 9.93
N GLY A 70 -5.76 -2.98 9.97
CA GLY A 70 -5.69 -4.40 9.62
C GLY A 70 -5.30 -4.67 8.19
N ASP A 71 -5.31 -3.67 7.32
CA ASP A 71 -4.91 -3.85 5.93
C ASP A 71 -3.42 -4.15 5.80
N LEU A 72 -3.06 -4.91 4.77
CA LEU A 72 -1.69 -5.26 4.49
C LEU A 72 -1.12 -4.31 3.44
N MET A 73 -0.03 -3.64 3.79
CA MET A 73 0.68 -2.74 2.88
C MET A 73 1.90 -3.44 2.29
N VAL A 74 2.14 -3.22 1.01
CA VAL A 74 3.33 -3.66 0.29
C VAL A 74 4.27 -2.48 0.20
N VAL A 75 5.40 -2.52 0.90
CA VAL A 75 6.29 -1.38 1.09
C VAL A 75 7.65 -1.67 0.47
N ASP A 76 8.12 -0.77 -0.38
CA ASP A 76 9.46 -0.88 -0.97
C ASP A 76 10.38 0.16 -0.35
N LYS A 77 11.45 -0.30 0.31
CA LYS A 77 12.45 0.56 0.95
C LYS A 77 13.40 1.21 -0.04
N ALA A 78 13.57 0.65 -1.21
CA ALA A 78 14.50 1.15 -2.21
C ALA A 78 13.89 2.18 -3.16
N GLU A 79 12.57 2.36 -3.09
CA GLU A 79 11.86 3.30 -3.94
C GLU A 79 12.10 4.73 -3.46
N GLU A 80 12.35 5.64 -4.40
CA GLU A 80 12.43 7.07 -4.09
C GLU A 80 11.04 7.62 -3.84
N ALA A 81 10.86 8.29 -2.71
CA ALA A 81 9.57 8.86 -2.35
C ALA A 81 9.34 10.20 -3.06
N HIS A 82 8.17 10.36 -3.66
CA HIS A 82 7.76 11.57 -4.37
C HIS A 82 6.59 12.24 -3.65
N HIS A 83 6.39 13.52 -3.95
CA HIS A 83 5.23 14.26 -3.44
C HIS A 83 3.94 13.53 -3.80
N GLY A 84 3.09 13.31 -2.81
CA GLY A 84 1.83 12.60 -2.99
C GLY A 84 1.87 11.10 -2.75
N ASP A 85 3.06 10.51 -2.64
CA ASP A 85 3.18 9.09 -2.33
C ASP A 85 2.69 8.77 -0.94
N ILE A 86 2.14 7.58 -0.78
CA ILE A 86 1.86 7.04 0.55
C ILE A 86 3.14 6.38 1.04
N VAL A 87 3.59 6.78 2.20
CA VAL A 87 4.89 6.36 2.74
C VAL A 87 4.76 5.84 4.16
N ILE A 88 5.71 5.00 4.55
CA ILE A 88 5.97 4.69 5.95
C ILE A 88 7.07 5.64 6.40
N ALA A 89 6.76 6.48 7.36
CA ALA A 89 7.70 7.46 7.89
C ALA A 89 8.06 7.14 9.33
N GLU A 90 9.27 7.48 9.71
CA GLU A 90 9.74 7.39 11.10
C GLU A 90 9.84 8.80 11.67
N ILE A 91 9.16 9.01 12.79
CA ILE A 91 9.19 10.26 13.53
C ILE A 91 9.49 9.92 14.99
N ASP A 92 10.61 10.40 15.50
CA ASP A 92 11.01 10.18 16.90
C ASP A 92 10.96 8.70 17.32
N GLY A 93 11.40 7.82 16.43
CA GLY A 93 11.45 6.38 16.68
C GLY A 93 10.15 5.63 16.43
N GLU A 94 9.09 6.31 16.06
CA GLU A 94 7.80 5.68 15.76
C GLU A 94 7.52 5.67 14.26
N PHE A 95 6.99 4.56 13.77
CA PHE A 95 6.58 4.42 12.38
C PHE A 95 5.12 4.78 12.19
N THR A 96 4.82 5.50 11.12
CA THR A 96 3.47 5.88 10.76
C THR A 96 3.29 5.83 9.24
N VAL A 97 2.07 5.59 8.78
CA VAL A 97 1.72 5.65 7.36
C VAL A 97 0.99 6.98 7.10
N LYS A 98 1.48 7.73 6.12
CA LYS A 98 0.92 9.03 5.76
C LYS A 98 1.19 9.31 4.29
N ARG A 99 0.52 10.33 3.77
CA ARG A 99 0.84 10.88 2.46
C ARG A 99 1.97 11.88 2.57
N LEU A 100 3.00 11.72 1.75
CA LEU A 100 4.16 12.61 1.76
C LEU A 100 3.84 13.91 1.03
N LEU A 101 4.13 15.03 1.69
CA LEU A 101 4.15 16.34 1.07
C LEU A 101 5.60 16.80 0.98
N LEU A 102 6.02 17.31 -0.17
CA LEU A 102 7.34 17.92 -0.35
C LEU A 102 7.24 19.42 -0.58
N THR A 103 6.09 19.89 -1.06
CA THR A 103 5.84 21.31 -1.30
C THR A 103 4.55 21.71 -0.56
N PRO A 104 4.50 22.95 -0.03
CA PRO A 104 5.53 23.99 0.03
C PRO A 104 6.71 23.62 0.93
N ARG A 105 6.57 22.63 1.78
CA ARG A 105 7.65 22.13 2.65
C ARG A 105 7.39 20.67 3.00
N PRO A 106 8.42 19.92 3.41
CA PRO A 106 8.22 18.51 3.79
C PRO A 106 7.24 18.34 4.94
N GLY A 107 6.27 17.47 4.74
CA GLY A 107 5.24 17.19 5.73
C GLY A 107 4.56 15.85 5.49
N LEU A 108 3.73 15.48 6.43
CA LEU A 108 2.97 14.23 6.40
C LEU A 108 1.49 14.54 6.59
N GLN A 109 0.70 14.14 5.62
CA GLN A 109 -0.74 14.38 5.61
C GLN A 109 -1.49 13.09 5.87
N ALA A 110 -2.37 13.13 6.87
CA ALA A 110 -3.33 12.06 7.05
C ALA A 110 -4.43 12.19 5.99
N MET A 111 -4.92 11.06 5.52
CA MET A 111 -6.06 11.01 4.60
C MET A 111 -7.35 10.77 5.40
N ASN A 112 -7.56 11.67 6.35
CA ASN A 112 -8.72 11.68 7.24
C ASN A 112 -8.78 13.08 7.87
N PRO A 113 -9.89 13.83 7.69
CA PRO A 113 -9.95 15.22 8.16
C PRO A 113 -9.86 15.39 9.69
N ASN A 114 -10.05 14.30 10.44
CA ASN A 114 -9.92 14.34 11.89
C ASN A 114 -8.46 14.36 12.38
N PHE A 115 -7.49 14.22 11.46
CA PHE A 115 -6.07 14.22 11.80
C PHE A 115 -5.37 15.38 11.11
N PRO A 116 -4.55 16.14 11.84
CA PRO A 116 -3.85 17.28 11.24
C PRO A 116 -2.69 16.85 10.36
N THR A 117 -2.35 17.69 9.38
CA THR A 117 -1.07 17.58 8.67
C THR A 117 0.04 18.01 9.63
N ILE A 118 1.12 17.26 9.66
CA ILE A 118 2.27 17.52 10.52
C ILE A 118 3.52 17.82 9.70
N TYR A 119 4.40 18.63 10.25
CA TYR A 119 5.64 19.07 9.59
C TYR A 119 6.82 18.79 10.53
N PRO A 120 7.20 17.50 10.71
CA PRO A 120 8.24 17.16 11.67
C PRO A 120 9.62 17.61 11.18
N GLU A 121 10.47 18.01 12.12
CA GLU A 121 11.86 18.41 11.80
C GLU A 121 12.72 17.20 11.43
N ASN A 122 12.50 16.07 12.08
CA ASN A 122 13.28 14.84 11.88
C ASN A 122 12.48 13.78 11.14
N LEU A 123 12.10 14.10 9.91
CA LEU A 123 11.33 13.20 9.06
C LEU A 123 12.27 12.24 8.34
N GLN A 124 12.08 10.94 8.54
CA GLN A 124 12.78 9.91 7.78
C GLN A 124 11.74 9.03 7.09
N ILE A 125 12.00 8.73 5.84
CA ILE A 125 11.13 7.85 5.06
C ILE A 125 11.70 6.44 5.11
N PHE A 126 10.92 5.50 5.66
CA PHE A 126 11.29 4.09 5.69
C PHE A 126 11.08 3.42 4.34
N GLY A 127 9.97 3.73 3.68
CA GLY A 127 9.66 3.15 2.38
C GLY A 127 8.39 3.71 1.79
N VAL A 128 8.17 3.39 0.53
CA VAL A 128 6.98 3.81 -0.23
C VAL A 128 5.98 2.68 -0.25
N VAL A 129 4.73 2.97 0.05
CA VAL A 129 3.63 2.01 -0.05
C VAL A 129 3.26 1.87 -1.51
N MET A 130 3.60 0.73 -2.11
CA MET A 130 3.35 0.46 -3.52
C MET A 130 1.92 -0.01 -3.78
N ALA A 131 1.33 -0.68 -2.80
CA ALA A 131 -0.02 -1.22 -2.87
C ALA A 131 -0.48 -1.57 -1.46
N PHE A 132 -1.78 -1.75 -1.28
CA PHE A 132 -2.29 -2.36 -0.06
C PHE A 132 -3.45 -3.29 -0.37
N VAL A 133 -3.64 -4.27 0.50
CA VAL A 133 -4.68 -5.30 0.36
C VAL A 133 -5.65 -5.19 1.53
N HIS A 134 -6.91 -5.00 1.20
CA HIS A 134 -8.01 -5.03 2.16
C HIS A 134 -8.82 -6.30 1.92
N LYS A 135 -8.86 -7.19 2.92
CA LYS A 135 -9.67 -8.40 2.83
C LYS A 135 -11.06 -8.13 3.40
N THR A 136 -12.06 -8.44 2.60
CA THR A 136 -13.47 -8.22 3.01
C THR A 136 -14.02 -9.38 3.82
N ARG A 137 -13.37 -10.54 3.73
CA ARG A 137 -13.81 -11.74 4.42
C ARG A 137 -12.64 -12.39 5.15
N GLY A 138 -12.85 -12.75 6.40
CA GLY A 138 -11.86 -13.46 7.19
C GLY A 138 -10.85 -12.59 7.92
N GLY A 139 -10.84 -11.30 7.67
CA GLY A 139 -9.97 -10.36 8.38
C GLY A 139 -8.49 -10.66 8.16
N GLU A 140 -7.66 -10.43 9.03
CA GLU A 140 -6.22 -10.59 9.06
C GLU A 140 -5.57 -11.58 8.10
#